data_b575060a1220d88bb70f0a2d79b051ef
#
_entry.id   b575060a1220d88bb70f0a2d79b051ef
#
_cell.length_a   1.000
_cell.length_b   1.000
_cell.length_c   1.000
_cell.angle_alpha   90.00
_cell.angle_beta   90.00
_cell.angle_gamma   90.00
#
_symmetry.space_group_name_H-M   'P 1'
#
loop_
_entity.id
_entity.type
_entity.pdbx_description
1 polymer ?
#
loop_
_entity_poly.entity_id
_entity_poly.type
_entity_poly.pdbx_seq_one_letter_code
_entity_poly.pdbx_strand_id
1 'polypeptide(L)'
;DLSLKEIGKILSSLGFSVEIGEKSLKATTPDHRLDIDHDPIIAKADIMEEIARIYGYDNIPETRMADVLPKQRANPSLEFEENLRDLLVALGLQEIITYRMTSPEREGRRLPPEVKPDNKPYVELVNPIAADRFVMRKSLLSSVLEIIEGNLKIRERVAVFELGHIYISSEA
;
A
#
# COMPACT_ATOMS: atom_id res chain seq x y z
N ASP A 1 -32.68 5.62 -11.04
CA ASP A 1 -33.17 5.18 -9.73
C ASP A 1 -33.92 3.85 -9.89
N LEU A 2 -33.64 2.88 -9.01
CA LEU A 2 -34.35 1.60 -8.94
C LEU A 2 -35.64 1.77 -8.12
N SER A 3 -36.73 1.18 -8.61
CA SER A 3 -37.97 1.10 -7.83
C SER A 3 -37.88 0.02 -6.73
N LEU A 4 -38.72 0.14 -5.68
CA LEU A 4 -38.81 -0.88 -4.63
C LEU A 4 -39.15 -2.28 -5.16
N LYS A 5 -39.89 -2.36 -6.25
CA LYS A 5 -40.24 -3.63 -6.95
C LYS A 5 -39.00 -4.26 -7.59
N GLU A 6 -38.16 -3.47 -8.25
CA GLU A 6 -36.93 -3.95 -8.87
C GLU A 6 -35.92 -4.40 -7.80
N ILE A 7 -35.74 -3.61 -6.76
CA ILE A 7 -34.90 -3.96 -5.60
C ILE A 7 -35.40 -5.28 -4.97
N GLY A 8 -36.70 -5.38 -4.73
CA GLY A 8 -37.28 -6.60 -4.17
C GLY A 8 -37.08 -7.83 -5.05
N LYS A 9 -37.16 -7.68 -6.37
CA LYS A 9 -36.88 -8.75 -7.32
C LYS A 9 -35.43 -9.21 -7.30
N ILE A 10 -34.50 -8.26 -7.23
CA ILE A 10 -33.07 -8.56 -7.10
C ILE A 10 -32.80 -9.34 -5.82
N LEU A 11 -33.26 -8.84 -4.69
CA LEU A 11 -33.03 -9.48 -3.39
C LEU A 11 -33.68 -10.87 -3.29
N SER A 12 -34.88 -11.01 -3.84
CA SER A 12 -35.55 -12.32 -3.90
C SER A 12 -34.77 -13.33 -4.75
N SER A 13 -34.14 -12.90 -5.84
CA SER A 13 -33.29 -13.78 -6.67
C SER A 13 -32.02 -14.24 -5.94
N LEU A 14 -31.60 -13.52 -4.92
CA LEU A 14 -30.47 -13.85 -4.05
C LEU A 14 -30.91 -14.64 -2.79
N GLY A 15 -32.18 -15.02 -2.70
CA GLY A 15 -32.70 -15.84 -1.60
C GLY A 15 -33.19 -15.06 -0.38
N PHE A 16 -33.21 -13.72 -0.43
CA PHE A 16 -33.80 -12.92 0.66
C PHE A 16 -35.33 -13.03 0.64
N SER A 17 -35.93 -13.10 1.82
CA SER A 17 -37.39 -12.92 1.97
C SER A 17 -37.68 -11.42 2.02
N VAL A 18 -38.57 -10.95 1.13
CA VAL A 18 -38.80 -9.52 0.90
C VAL A 18 -40.24 -9.13 1.13
N GLU A 19 -40.46 -8.13 1.98
CA GLU A 19 -41.76 -7.49 2.19
C GLU A 19 -41.70 -6.04 1.67
N ILE A 20 -42.52 -5.71 0.67
CA ILE A 20 -42.51 -4.39 0.05
C ILE A 20 -43.65 -3.54 0.65
N GLY A 21 -43.29 -2.44 1.31
CA GLY A 21 -44.19 -1.42 1.82
C GLY A 21 -44.37 -0.26 0.83
N GLU A 22 -45.06 0.79 1.26
CA GLU A 22 -45.30 1.98 0.38
C GLU A 22 -44.02 2.78 0.11
N LYS A 23 -43.13 2.95 1.10
CA LYS A 23 -41.91 3.80 1.03
C LYS A 23 -40.64 3.07 1.38
N SER A 24 -40.73 1.84 1.80
CA SER A 24 -39.58 1.04 2.24
C SER A 24 -39.77 -0.43 1.92
N LEU A 25 -38.67 -1.15 1.92
CA LEU A 25 -38.63 -2.59 1.75
C LEU A 25 -37.96 -3.19 2.97
N LYS A 26 -38.50 -4.29 3.49
CA LYS A 26 -37.88 -5.10 4.53
C LYS A 26 -37.34 -6.37 3.87
N ALA A 27 -36.05 -6.60 4.03
CA ALA A 27 -35.38 -7.83 3.59
C ALA A 27 -34.97 -8.65 4.80
N THR A 28 -35.24 -9.94 4.77
CA THR A 28 -34.77 -10.89 5.76
C THR A 28 -33.67 -11.75 5.15
N THR A 29 -32.50 -11.75 5.79
CA THR A 29 -31.32 -12.47 5.33
C THR A 29 -31.55 -13.98 5.43
N PRO A 30 -31.21 -14.78 4.42
CA PRO A 30 -31.26 -16.23 4.50
C PRO A 30 -30.15 -16.78 5.39
N ASP A 31 -30.38 -17.90 6.07
CA ASP A 31 -29.51 -18.49 7.08
C ASP A 31 -28.08 -18.79 6.62
N HIS A 32 -27.86 -18.97 5.34
CA HIS A 32 -26.54 -19.27 4.77
C HIS A 32 -25.67 -18.02 4.49
N ARG A 33 -26.23 -16.81 4.58
CA ARG A 33 -25.51 -15.55 4.38
C ARG A 33 -24.99 -15.04 5.73
N LEU A 34 -23.88 -15.64 6.15
CA LEU A 34 -23.19 -15.29 7.41
C LEU A 34 -22.30 -14.05 7.30
N ASP A 35 -22.17 -13.55 6.11
CA ASP A 35 -21.38 -12.36 5.74
C ASP A 35 -22.13 -11.03 5.98
N ILE A 36 -23.46 -11.07 6.09
CA ILE A 36 -24.26 -9.88 6.39
C ILE A 36 -24.20 -9.57 7.89
N ASP A 37 -23.78 -8.37 8.23
CA ASP A 37 -23.58 -7.95 9.62
C ASP A 37 -24.90 -7.87 10.42
N HIS A 38 -24.79 -8.00 11.75
CA HIS A 38 -25.92 -7.83 12.65
C HIS A 38 -26.25 -6.36 12.96
N ASP A 39 -25.29 -5.44 12.75
CA ASP A 39 -25.53 -4.02 12.88
C ASP A 39 -26.41 -3.53 11.71
N PRO A 40 -27.56 -2.89 11.99
CA PRO A 40 -28.48 -2.47 10.93
C PRO A 40 -27.90 -1.46 9.93
N ILE A 41 -26.85 -0.72 10.31
CA ILE A 41 -26.21 0.26 9.44
C ILE A 41 -25.29 -0.47 8.47
N ILE A 42 -24.48 -1.39 8.98
CA ILE A 42 -23.56 -2.22 8.20
C ILE A 42 -24.35 -3.14 7.27
N ALA A 43 -25.34 -3.84 7.81
CA ALA A 43 -26.24 -4.71 7.02
C ALA A 43 -26.92 -4.00 5.85
N LYS A 44 -27.25 -2.72 5.98
CA LYS A 44 -27.79 -1.93 4.86
C LYS A 44 -26.75 -1.69 3.78
N ALA A 45 -25.50 -1.47 4.16
CA ALA A 45 -24.39 -1.31 3.20
C ALA A 45 -24.16 -2.61 2.44
N ASP A 46 -24.13 -3.76 3.14
CA ASP A 46 -23.99 -5.09 2.54
C ASP A 46 -25.11 -5.39 1.54
N ILE A 47 -26.36 -5.09 1.93
CA ILE A 47 -27.52 -5.27 1.03
C ILE A 47 -27.45 -4.30 -0.18
N MET A 48 -26.99 -3.07 0.00
CA MET A 48 -26.78 -2.13 -1.10
C MET A 48 -25.72 -2.63 -2.08
N GLU A 49 -24.64 -3.23 -1.58
CA GLU A 49 -23.63 -3.88 -2.40
C GLU A 49 -24.23 -5.00 -3.27
N GLU A 50 -25.02 -5.89 -2.67
CA GLU A 50 -25.69 -6.98 -3.39
C GLU A 50 -26.62 -6.46 -4.50
N ILE A 51 -27.38 -5.42 -4.20
CA ILE A 51 -28.26 -4.77 -5.21
C ILE A 51 -27.42 -4.17 -6.33
N ALA A 52 -26.36 -3.44 -6.00
CA ALA A 52 -25.47 -2.80 -6.97
C ALA A 52 -24.78 -3.83 -7.88
N ARG A 53 -24.33 -4.95 -7.30
CA ARG A 53 -23.67 -6.04 -8.02
C ARG A 53 -24.58 -6.70 -9.07
N ILE A 54 -25.84 -6.96 -8.72
CA ILE A 54 -26.80 -7.57 -9.64
C ILE A 54 -27.35 -6.57 -10.65
N TYR A 55 -27.54 -5.31 -10.23
CA TYR A 55 -27.93 -4.23 -11.14
C TYR A 55 -26.87 -3.95 -12.20
N GLY A 56 -25.60 -4.16 -11.86
CA GLY A 56 -24.42 -3.89 -12.65
C GLY A 56 -23.82 -2.52 -12.37
N TYR A 57 -22.56 -2.51 -11.99
CA TYR A 57 -21.83 -1.27 -11.67
C TYR A 57 -21.79 -0.29 -12.84
N ASP A 58 -21.74 -0.78 -14.07
CA ASP A 58 -21.73 0.04 -15.28
C ASP A 58 -23.04 0.86 -15.46
N ASN A 59 -24.12 0.45 -14.79
CA ASN A 59 -25.40 1.17 -14.79
C ASN A 59 -25.47 2.25 -13.70
N ILE A 60 -24.47 2.35 -12.84
CA ILE A 60 -24.40 3.37 -11.79
C ILE A 60 -23.62 4.58 -12.34
N PRO A 61 -24.26 5.77 -12.38
CA PRO A 61 -23.60 6.95 -12.92
C PRO A 61 -22.42 7.37 -12.04
N GLU A 62 -21.32 7.78 -12.67
CA GLU A 62 -20.17 8.34 -11.98
C GLU A 62 -20.52 9.67 -11.29
N THR A 63 -20.13 9.81 -10.05
CA THR A 63 -20.20 11.08 -9.33
C THR A 63 -18.82 11.74 -9.37
N ARG A 64 -18.70 12.83 -10.12
CA ARG A 64 -17.46 13.62 -10.14
C ARG A 64 -17.43 14.56 -8.94
N MET A 65 -16.28 14.62 -8.31
CA MET A 65 -16.04 15.62 -7.25
C MET A 65 -16.13 17.02 -7.85
N ALA A 66 -17.03 17.83 -7.32
CA ALA A 66 -17.26 19.22 -7.71
C ALA A 66 -16.77 20.22 -6.63
N ASP A 67 -15.80 19.82 -5.85
CA ASP A 67 -15.23 20.63 -4.79
C ASP A 67 -14.02 21.44 -5.27
N VAL A 68 -13.80 22.58 -4.62
CA VAL A 68 -12.58 23.37 -4.84
C VAL A 68 -11.41 22.61 -4.25
N LEU A 69 -10.40 22.32 -5.07
CA LEU A 69 -9.17 21.70 -4.59
C LEU A 69 -8.54 22.59 -3.49
N PRO A 70 -8.14 21.99 -2.37
CA PRO A 70 -7.44 22.74 -1.33
C PRO A 70 -6.16 23.37 -1.90
N LYS A 71 -5.83 24.56 -1.43
CA LYS A 71 -4.59 25.22 -1.82
C LYS A 71 -3.41 24.29 -1.55
N GLN A 72 -2.66 24.04 -2.59
CA GLN A 72 -1.44 23.25 -2.47
C GLN A 72 -0.45 24.00 -1.57
N ARG A 73 0.09 23.32 -0.58
CA ARG A 73 1.14 23.86 0.29
C ARG A 73 2.47 23.31 -0.20
N ALA A 74 3.44 24.17 -0.42
CA ALA A 74 4.81 23.76 -0.71
C ALA A 74 5.37 22.90 0.43
N ASN A 75 6.12 21.87 0.06
CA ASN A 75 6.89 21.07 1.01
C ASN A 75 8.38 21.21 0.67
N PRO A 76 9.09 22.12 1.33
CA PRO A 76 10.49 22.41 1.00
C PRO A 76 11.40 21.18 1.06
N SER A 77 11.11 20.20 1.91
CA SER A 77 11.91 18.97 1.99
C SER A 77 11.73 18.10 0.75
N LEU A 78 10.50 17.94 0.26
CA LEU A 78 10.25 17.19 -0.97
C LEU A 78 10.82 17.92 -2.19
N GLU A 79 10.67 19.23 -2.27
CA GLU A 79 11.25 20.05 -3.34
C GLU A 79 12.79 19.93 -3.36
N PHE A 80 13.41 19.92 -2.19
CA PHE A 80 14.86 19.71 -2.08
C PHE A 80 15.27 18.31 -2.57
N GLU A 81 14.53 17.26 -2.17
CA GLU A 81 14.80 15.89 -2.65
C GLU A 81 14.66 15.76 -4.15
N GLU A 82 13.62 16.35 -4.75
CA GLU A 82 13.42 16.36 -6.20
C GLU A 82 14.56 17.08 -6.93
N ASN A 83 14.92 18.28 -6.49
CA ASN A 83 16.03 19.03 -7.04
C ASN A 83 17.36 18.26 -6.95
N LEU A 84 17.60 17.54 -5.86
CA LEU A 84 18.78 16.70 -5.66
C LEU A 84 18.79 15.51 -6.63
N ARG A 85 17.64 14.85 -6.86
CA ARG A 85 17.50 13.79 -7.85
C ARG A 85 17.85 14.30 -9.25
N ASP A 86 17.26 15.41 -9.65
CA ASP A 86 17.50 16.01 -10.96
C ASP A 86 18.98 16.35 -11.16
N LEU A 87 19.63 16.90 -10.14
CA LEU A 87 21.06 17.22 -10.20
C LEU A 87 21.91 15.95 -10.36
N LEU A 88 21.64 14.89 -9.60
CA LEU A 88 22.40 13.63 -9.69
C LEU A 88 22.18 12.93 -11.03
N VAL A 89 20.97 12.97 -11.58
CA VAL A 89 20.69 12.47 -12.93
C VAL A 89 21.43 13.29 -13.99
N ALA A 90 21.44 14.63 -13.87
CA ALA A 90 22.20 15.50 -14.78
C ALA A 90 23.69 15.24 -14.74
N LEU A 91 24.24 14.77 -13.63
CA LEU A 91 25.64 14.33 -13.48
C LEU A 91 25.90 12.93 -14.07
N GLY A 92 24.88 12.27 -14.62
CA GLY A 92 25.00 10.95 -15.27
C GLY A 92 24.92 9.76 -14.32
N LEU A 93 24.37 9.94 -13.12
CA LEU A 93 24.06 8.83 -12.23
C LEU A 93 22.64 8.31 -12.48
N GLN A 94 22.43 7.03 -12.26
CA GLN A 94 21.12 6.39 -12.35
C GLN A 94 20.53 6.20 -10.95
N GLU A 95 19.30 6.64 -10.73
CA GLU A 95 18.60 6.37 -9.48
C GLU A 95 18.26 4.89 -9.35
N ILE A 96 18.46 4.36 -8.16
CA ILE A 96 18.04 3.02 -7.77
C ILE A 96 17.18 3.10 -6.51
N ILE A 97 16.27 2.15 -6.36
CA ILE A 97 15.46 1.99 -5.18
C ILE A 97 15.65 0.58 -4.65
N THR A 98 16.14 0.47 -3.43
CA THR A 98 16.40 -0.81 -2.79
C THR A 98 15.43 -1.09 -1.65
N TYR A 99 15.39 -2.34 -1.20
CA TYR A 99 14.53 -2.73 -0.09
C TYR A 99 14.94 -2.05 1.22
N ARG A 100 13.95 -1.56 1.96
CA ARG A 100 14.16 -1.00 3.30
C ARG A 100 14.42 -2.07 4.36
N MET A 101 14.01 -3.31 4.07
CA MET A 101 14.19 -4.48 4.92
C MET A 101 15.44 -5.26 4.54
N THR A 102 16.17 -5.71 5.55
CA THR A 102 17.44 -6.42 5.41
C THR A 102 17.64 -7.43 6.54
N SER A 103 18.84 -7.94 6.68
CA SER A 103 19.28 -8.67 7.88
C SER A 103 20.66 -8.16 8.34
N PRO A 104 21.03 -8.34 9.61
CA PRO A 104 22.34 -7.99 10.12
C PRO A 104 23.49 -8.64 9.32
N GLU A 105 23.29 -9.86 8.87
CA GLU A 105 24.26 -10.59 8.04
C GLU A 105 24.47 -9.92 6.67
N ARG A 106 23.39 -9.49 6.03
CA ARG A 106 23.47 -8.79 4.74
C ARG A 106 24.18 -7.45 4.88
N GLU A 107 23.90 -6.70 5.93
CA GLU A 107 24.62 -5.45 6.20
C GLU A 107 26.08 -5.68 6.58
N GLY A 108 26.37 -6.72 7.35
CA GLY A 108 27.72 -7.06 7.78
C GLY A 108 28.66 -7.50 6.68
N ARG A 109 28.15 -8.18 5.63
CA ARG A 109 28.97 -8.66 4.49
C ARG A 109 29.73 -7.58 3.75
N ARG A 110 29.36 -6.33 3.90
CA ARG A 110 29.89 -5.19 3.12
C ARG A 110 30.79 -4.28 3.93
N LEU A 111 30.95 -4.62 5.18
CA LEU A 111 31.96 -3.97 6.00
C LEU A 111 33.31 -4.62 5.70
N PRO A 112 34.40 -3.82 5.58
CA PRO A 112 35.75 -4.36 5.56
C PRO A 112 35.99 -5.26 6.78
N PRO A 113 36.80 -6.31 6.65
CA PRO A 113 37.05 -7.26 7.75
C PRO A 113 37.49 -6.63 9.09
N GLU A 114 38.13 -5.46 9.00
CA GLU A 114 38.64 -4.73 10.17
C GLU A 114 37.57 -3.82 10.80
N VAL A 115 36.42 -3.59 10.12
CA VAL A 115 35.35 -2.71 10.60
C VAL A 115 34.29 -3.54 11.30
N LYS A 116 34.18 -3.35 12.60
CA LYS A 116 33.10 -3.98 13.37
C LYS A 116 31.76 -3.28 13.06
N PRO A 117 30.67 -4.06 12.91
CA PRO A 117 29.35 -3.47 12.84
C PRO A 117 29.05 -2.59 14.06
N ASP A 118 28.27 -1.56 13.83
CA ASP A 118 27.70 -0.73 14.89
C ASP A 118 26.86 -1.62 15.84
N ASN A 119 27.03 -1.43 17.14
CA ASN A 119 26.35 -2.21 18.18
C ASN A 119 24.92 -1.73 18.48
N LYS A 120 24.42 -0.72 17.76
CA LYS A 120 23.04 -0.24 17.96
C LYS A 120 22.04 -1.31 17.54
N PRO A 121 20.94 -1.48 18.29
CA PRO A 121 19.91 -2.44 17.93
C PRO A 121 19.27 -2.08 16.59
N TYR A 122 18.81 -3.08 15.86
CA TYR A 122 17.97 -2.89 14.67
C TYR A 122 16.53 -2.66 15.07
N VAL A 123 15.80 -1.94 14.24
CA VAL A 123 14.33 -1.93 14.29
C VAL A 123 13.85 -3.23 13.64
N GLU A 124 13.25 -4.09 14.43
CA GLU A 124 12.78 -5.41 14.00
C GLU A 124 11.33 -5.36 13.52
N LEU A 125 11.00 -6.22 12.56
CA LEU A 125 9.63 -6.39 12.07
C LEU A 125 8.91 -7.46 12.90
N VAL A 126 7.71 -7.16 13.35
CA VAL A 126 6.89 -8.13 14.11
C VAL A 126 6.49 -9.33 13.25
N ASN A 127 6.17 -9.08 11.98
CA ASN A 127 5.71 -10.10 11.03
C ASN A 127 6.48 -9.99 9.70
N PRO A 128 7.75 -10.42 9.62
CA PRO A 128 8.51 -10.36 8.39
C PRO A 128 7.96 -11.33 7.34
N ILE A 129 7.79 -10.86 6.11
CA ILE A 129 7.32 -11.69 4.98
C ILE A 129 8.43 -12.66 4.52
N ALA A 130 9.70 -12.23 4.61
CA ALA A 130 10.86 -13.00 4.19
C ALA A 130 11.80 -13.24 5.35
N ALA A 131 12.24 -14.47 5.52
CA ALA A 131 13.10 -14.88 6.65
C ALA A 131 14.48 -14.21 6.64
N ASP A 132 14.97 -13.76 5.48
CA ASP A 132 16.24 -13.08 5.29
C ASP A 132 16.13 -11.53 5.29
N ARG A 133 14.94 -10.99 5.62
CA ARG A 133 14.64 -9.55 5.61
C ARG A 133 13.71 -9.18 6.77
N PHE A 134 14.20 -9.32 7.96
CA PHE A 134 13.40 -9.17 9.18
C PHE A 134 13.72 -7.92 10.01
N VAL A 135 14.71 -7.13 9.59
CA VAL A 135 15.05 -5.86 10.22
C VAL A 135 15.07 -4.71 9.22
N MET A 136 14.91 -3.49 9.72
CA MET A 136 15.03 -2.28 8.93
C MET A 136 16.49 -1.88 8.75
N ARG A 137 16.87 -1.44 7.54
CA ARG A 137 18.24 -1.02 7.21
C ARG A 137 18.71 0.18 8.04
N LYS A 138 19.94 0.13 8.54
CA LYS A 138 20.63 1.26 9.17
C LYS A 138 21.50 2.05 8.22
N SER A 139 21.71 1.54 7.00
CA SER A 139 22.52 2.17 5.96
C SER A 139 21.95 1.87 4.57
N LEU A 140 22.11 2.80 3.65
CA LEU A 140 21.85 2.61 2.21
C LEU A 140 23.00 1.85 1.54
N LEU A 141 24.23 2.03 2.04
CA LEU A 141 25.44 1.54 1.40
C LEU A 141 25.39 0.04 1.12
N SER A 142 24.86 -0.72 2.04
CA SER A 142 24.74 -2.16 1.93
C SER A 142 23.95 -2.59 0.69
N SER A 143 22.77 -2.05 0.54
CA SER A 143 21.89 -2.38 -0.60
C SER A 143 22.42 -1.84 -1.92
N VAL A 144 23.03 -0.66 -1.92
CA VAL A 144 23.67 -0.07 -3.10
C VAL A 144 24.82 -0.95 -3.60
N LEU A 145 25.68 -1.43 -2.70
CA LEU A 145 26.79 -2.33 -3.06
C LEU A 145 26.30 -3.67 -3.63
N GLU A 146 25.18 -4.21 -3.14
CA GLU A 146 24.55 -5.42 -3.72
C GLU A 146 24.15 -5.20 -5.18
N ILE A 147 23.54 -4.06 -5.48
CA ILE A 147 23.14 -3.69 -6.84
C ILE A 147 24.37 -3.53 -7.71
N ILE A 148 25.42 -2.86 -7.22
CA ILE A 148 26.68 -2.67 -7.95
C ILE A 148 27.31 -4.03 -8.26
N GLU A 149 27.45 -4.93 -7.27
CA GLU A 149 28.01 -6.27 -7.45
C GLU A 149 27.28 -7.05 -8.55
N GLY A 150 25.94 -7.03 -8.54
CA GLY A 150 25.13 -7.69 -9.56
C GLY A 150 25.32 -7.11 -10.96
N ASN A 151 25.43 -5.79 -11.06
CA ASN A 151 25.54 -5.10 -12.35
C ASN A 151 26.94 -5.12 -12.95
N LEU A 152 28.00 -5.16 -12.15
CA LEU A 152 29.39 -5.25 -12.64
C LEU A 152 29.66 -6.55 -13.41
N LYS A 153 28.80 -7.57 -13.29
CA LYS A 153 28.91 -8.80 -14.08
C LYS A 153 28.54 -8.60 -15.55
N ILE A 154 27.81 -7.54 -15.87
CA ILE A 154 27.27 -7.27 -17.22
C ILE A 154 27.55 -5.85 -17.73
N ARG A 155 28.13 -4.98 -16.90
CA ARG A 155 28.46 -3.60 -17.26
C ARG A 155 29.85 -3.24 -16.76
N GLU A 156 30.61 -2.55 -17.60
CA GLU A 156 31.97 -2.09 -17.24
C GLU A 156 31.93 -0.92 -16.24
N ARG A 157 30.88 -0.12 -16.28
CA ARG A 157 30.70 1.03 -15.39
C ARG A 157 29.31 1.01 -14.77
N VAL A 158 29.25 1.19 -13.47
CA VAL A 158 28.01 1.35 -12.70
C VAL A 158 28.12 2.67 -11.91
N ALA A 159 27.25 3.63 -12.22
CA ALA A 159 27.17 4.92 -11.58
C ALA A 159 25.71 5.09 -11.09
N VAL A 160 25.48 4.87 -9.82
CA VAL A 160 24.14 4.84 -9.23
C VAL A 160 24.06 5.71 -7.99
N PHE A 161 22.85 6.13 -7.64
CA PHE A 161 22.55 6.78 -6.37
C PHE A 161 21.20 6.29 -5.81
N GLU A 162 21.02 6.44 -4.54
CA GLU A 162 19.73 6.22 -3.84
C GLU A 162 19.50 7.33 -2.84
N LEU A 163 18.32 7.94 -2.87
CA LEU A 163 17.79 8.78 -1.80
C LEU A 163 16.74 7.98 -1.04
N GLY A 164 16.97 7.74 0.23
CA GLY A 164 16.08 6.89 0.99
C GLY A 164 16.29 6.98 2.50
N HIS A 165 15.34 6.45 3.25
CA HIS A 165 15.37 6.45 4.70
C HIS A 165 16.24 5.32 5.24
N ILE A 166 16.91 5.60 6.34
CA ILE A 166 17.54 4.65 7.24
C ILE A 166 16.78 4.65 8.57
N TYR A 167 16.89 3.57 9.33
CA TYR A 167 16.11 3.37 10.54
C TYR A 167 17.07 3.09 11.70
N ILE A 168 17.15 4.04 12.61
CA ILE A 168 17.99 3.96 13.81
C ILE A 168 17.06 3.78 14.99
N SER A 169 17.28 2.74 15.79
CA SER A 169 16.54 2.55 17.03
C SER A 169 16.82 3.71 17.99
N SER A 170 15.76 4.23 18.62
CA SER A 170 15.87 5.24 19.67
C SER A 170 16.22 4.63 21.04
N GLU A 171 16.14 3.31 21.16
CA GLU A 171 16.54 2.59 22.35
C GLU A 171 18.06 2.41 22.33
N ALA A 172 18.74 3.14 23.19
CA ALA A 172 20.18 3.04 23.45
C ALA A 172 20.40 2.44 24.84
#